data_c471695fdf6c94e27e2701a60bcfd9f2
#
_entry.id   c471695fdf6c94e27e2701a60bcfd9f2
#
_cell.length_a   1.000
_cell.length_b   1.000
_cell.length_c   1.000
_cell.angle_alpha   90.00
_cell.angle_beta   90.00
_cell.angle_gamma   90.00
#
_symmetry.space_group_name_H-M   'P 1'
#
loop_
_entity.id
_entity.type
_entity.pdbx_description
1 polymer ?
#
loop_
_entity_poly.entity_id
_entity_poly.type
_entity_poly.pdbx_seq_one_letter_code
_entity_poly.pdbx_strand_id
1 'polypeptide(L)'
;MRLLKTNVLLRLLNSYIVDSPQPANISYLWNFGSLLGTCLVIQILTGVFLAMHYQPHVDFAFNSVEHIMRDVNAGWILRYTHANVASFFFIFVYAHIARGLYYSSYKSPRILLWTIGVIILILMMAIAFLGYVLPYGQMSLWGFLTKPQMYNLYLICLSLLLITPIYLNNQLKVSRLKGIYRIGPHNKDIISIIFGSLLRDAQGENKFLGVGTKFSFYQEASHVEYLMFLHKLFSELGYCNPKLPIITTRLGSKGKIRKVARFSTWTYTSFNWIYDLWYDNKIKHVPKNIDKYLTPLALAIWIMDNGTKVNKGLKLNTNSFSYNDCLLLFKALNNNFNIKASIQSAGKKDQYLIYIWKESMTDLINIVSPYIIPEMKYKLI
;
A
#
# COMPACT_ATOMS: atom_id res chain seq x y z
N MET A 1 -29.66 14.42 8.65
CA MET A 1 -28.57 14.23 7.65
C MET A 1 -27.36 15.04 8.11
N ARG A 2 -26.16 14.44 8.15
CA ARG A 2 -24.95 15.18 8.51
C ARG A 2 -24.56 16.09 7.33
N LEU A 3 -24.57 17.42 7.55
CA LEU A 3 -24.15 18.46 6.58
C LEU A 3 -22.81 18.11 5.87
N LEU A 4 -21.92 17.39 6.59
CA LEU A 4 -20.65 16.88 6.07
C LEU A 4 -20.76 15.89 4.90
N LYS A 5 -21.94 15.30 4.65
CA LYS A 5 -22.14 14.33 3.56
C LYS A 5 -22.89 14.90 2.34
N THR A 6 -23.48 16.08 2.47
CA THR A 6 -24.30 16.70 1.40
C THR A 6 -23.50 17.67 0.51
N ASN A 7 -22.52 18.38 1.05
CA ASN A 7 -21.67 19.30 0.30
C ASN A 7 -20.43 18.55 -0.22
N VAL A 8 -20.07 18.76 -1.51
CA VAL A 8 -18.96 18.08 -2.18
C VAL A 8 -17.61 18.30 -1.44
N LEU A 9 -17.31 19.55 -1.06
CA LEU A 9 -16.07 19.88 -0.34
C LEU A 9 -16.06 19.30 1.08
N LEU A 10 -17.17 19.41 1.80
CA LEU A 10 -17.27 18.85 3.15
C LEU A 10 -17.26 17.30 3.12
N ARG A 11 -17.78 16.68 2.06
CA ARG A 11 -17.70 15.23 1.85
C ARG A 11 -16.27 14.77 1.60
N LEU A 12 -15.47 15.55 0.87
CA LEU A 12 -14.04 15.29 0.67
C LEU A 12 -13.30 15.34 2.03
N LEU A 13 -13.50 16.40 2.80
CA LEU A 13 -12.92 16.49 4.15
C LEU A 13 -13.37 15.35 5.06
N ASN A 14 -14.67 15.01 5.05
CA ASN A 14 -15.19 13.91 5.86
C ASN A 14 -14.56 12.56 5.47
N SER A 15 -14.32 12.30 4.18
CA SER A 15 -13.70 11.05 3.73
C SER A 15 -12.26 10.90 4.19
N TYR A 16 -11.52 12.00 4.36
CA TYR A 16 -10.13 11.98 4.83
C TYR A 16 -9.99 12.01 6.35
N ILE A 17 -10.86 12.74 7.05
CA ILE A 17 -10.71 12.98 8.49
C ILE A 17 -11.56 12.01 9.33
N VAL A 18 -12.79 11.73 8.91
CA VAL A 18 -13.75 10.94 9.71
C VAL A 18 -13.91 9.52 9.21
N ASP A 19 -14.17 9.35 7.90
CA ASP A 19 -14.49 8.05 7.30
C ASP A 19 -13.24 7.38 6.69
N SER A 20 -12.02 7.89 6.97
CA SER A 20 -10.77 7.30 6.47
C SER A 20 -10.53 5.93 7.10
N PRO A 21 -10.37 4.86 6.30
CA PRO A 21 -10.09 3.54 6.82
C PRO A 21 -8.70 3.50 7.45
N GLN A 22 -8.65 3.28 8.75
CA GLN A 22 -7.42 3.18 9.51
C GLN A 22 -7.10 1.72 9.86
N PRO A 23 -5.83 1.32 9.90
CA PRO A 23 -5.43 0.01 10.39
C PRO A 23 -5.86 -0.17 11.86
N ALA A 24 -6.39 -1.35 12.21
CA ALA A 24 -6.84 -1.62 13.58
C ALA A 24 -5.71 -1.68 14.62
N ASN A 25 -4.47 -1.78 14.19
CA ASN A 25 -3.27 -1.95 15.03
C ASN A 25 -2.45 -0.66 15.20
N ILE A 26 -3.04 0.51 15.01
CA ILE A 26 -2.36 1.78 15.26
C ILE A 26 -2.16 1.95 16.77
N SER A 27 -0.97 2.47 17.13
CA SER A 27 -0.62 2.85 18.50
C SER A 27 -0.62 4.37 18.66
N TYR A 28 -0.44 4.87 19.87
CA TYR A 28 -0.31 6.32 20.16
C TYR A 28 0.79 7.00 19.33
N LEU A 29 1.77 6.26 18.82
CA LEU A 29 2.80 6.80 17.92
C LEU A 29 2.25 7.39 16.61
N TRP A 30 1.05 7.00 16.19
CA TRP A 30 0.37 7.60 15.04
C TRP A 30 -0.21 8.98 15.31
N ASN A 31 -0.39 9.34 16.58
CA ASN A 31 -0.94 10.65 16.96
C ASN A 31 0.06 11.82 16.79
N PHE A 32 1.35 11.55 16.60
CA PHE A 32 2.33 12.63 16.38
C PHE A 32 2.02 13.47 15.14
N GLY A 33 1.41 12.90 14.09
CA GLY A 33 0.96 13.66 12.93
C GLY A 33 -0.16 14.66 13.25
N SER A 34 -1.16 14.28 14.03
CA SER A 34 -2.25 15.16 14.45
C SER A 34 -1.77 16.23 15.44
N LEU A 35 -0.86 15.87 16.36
CA LEU A 35 -0.22 16.81 17.27
C LEU A 35 0.58 17.89 16.52
N LEU A 36 1.33 17.49 15.47
CA LEU A 36 2.01 18.43 14.58
C LEU A 36 1.04 19.35 13.87
N GLY A 37 -0.09 18.85 13.38
CA GLY A 37 -1.15 19.66 12.79
C GLY A 37 -1.70 20.69 13.78
N THR A 38 -1.95 20.29 15.02
CA THR A 38 -2.41 21.20 16.09
C THR A 38 -1.36 22.26 16.39
N CYS A 39 -0.10 21.87 16.56
CA CYS A 39 0.99 22.82 16.78
C CYS A 39 1.12 23.81 15.61
N LEU A 40 0.97 23.36 14.37
CA LEU A 40 1.02 24.23 13.18
C LEU A 40 -0.10 25.28 13.21
N VAL A 41 -1.33 24.88 13.54
CA VAL A 41 -2.45 25.83 13.68
C VAL A 41 -2.15 26.89 14.75
N ILE A 42 -1.63 26.48 15.91
CA ILE A 42 -1.25 27.41 16.98
C ILE A 42 -0.13 28.34 16.49
N GLN A 43 0.88 27.82 15.79
CA GLN A 43 1.99 28.62 15.26
C GLN A 43 1.51 29.67 14.24
N ILE A 44 0.60 29.30 13.34
CA ILE A 44 0.03 30.23 12.35
C ILE A 44 -0.77 31.32 13.06
N LEU A 45 -1.67 30.96 13.97
CA LEU A 45 -2.52 31.94 14.68
C LEU A 45 -1.67 32.89 15.50
N THR A 46 -0.78 32.38 16.37
CA THR A 46 0.09 33.21 17.18
C THR A 46 1.05 34.05 16.35
N GLY A 47 1.57 33.51 15.26
CA GLY A 47 2.47 34.21 14.34
C GLY A 47 1.79 35.38 13.63
N VAL A 48 0.55 35.22 13.16
CA VAL A 48 -0.22 36.32 12.56
C VAL A 48 -0.43 37.47 13.55
N PHE A 49 -0.85 37.15 14.77
CA PHE A 49 -1.03 38.19 15.79
C PHE A 49 0.28 38.90 16.18
N LEU A 50 1.40 38.17 16.30
CA LEU A 50 2.71 38.75 16.52
C LEU A 50 3.16 39.65 15.38
N ALA A 51 2.92 39.22 14.13
CA ALA A 51 3.29 40.01 12.96
C ALA A 51 2.54 41.33 12.82
N MET A 52 1.33 41.45 13.39
CA MET A 52 0.57 42.71 13.41
C MET A 52 1.25 43.83 14.22
N HIS A 53 2.09 43.48 15.18
CA HIS A 53 2.75 44.42 16.10
C HIS A 53 4.27 44.50 15.88
N TYR A 54 4.84 43.59 15.08
CA TYR A 54 6.27 43.52 14.82
C TYR A 54 6.70 44.48 13.72
N GLN A 55 7.79 45.22 13.93
CA GLN A 55 8.39 46.12 12.95
C GLN A 55 9.69 45.56 12.41
N PRO A 56 9.77 45.17 11.12
CA PRO A 56 10.93 44.55 10.51
C PRO A 56 12.00 45.60 10.13
N HIS A 57 12.58 46.27 11.09
CA HIS A 57 13.63 47.28 10.90
C HIS A 57 14.73 47.07 11.92
N VAL A 58 15.99 47.24 11.53
CA VAL A 58 17.16 46.96 12.37
C VAL A 58 17.12 47.70 13.72
N ASP A 59 16.71 48.97 13.70
CA ASP A 59 16.67 49.79 14.92
C ASP A 59 15.39 49.57 15.76
N PHE A 60 14.32 49.03 15.15
CA PHE A 60 13.01 48.92 15.83
C PHE A 60 12.59 47.47 16.11
N ALA A 61 13.22 46.48 15.49
CA ALA A 61 12.82 45.08 15.64
C ALA A 61 12.84 44.62 17.10
N PHE A 62 13.92 44.85 17.80
CA PHE A 62 14.04 44.48 19.24
C PHE A 62 13.03 45.23 20.10
N ASN A 63 12.92 46.54 19.90
CA ASN A 63 11.98 47.38 20.68
C ASN A 63 10.51 46.99 20.40
N SER A 64 10.17 46.61 19.18
CA SER A 64 8.82 46.13 18.84
C SER A 64 8.47 44.82 19.55
N VAL A 65 9.44 43.94 19.73
CA VAL A 65 9.26 42.70 20.50
C VAL A 65 9.08 43.00 22.01
N GLU A 66 9.85 43.93 22.54
CA GLU A 66 9.67 44.43 23.94
C GLU A 66 8.28 45.06 24.12
N HIS A 67 7.83 45.89 23.16
CA HIS A 67 6.51 46.48 23.15
C HIS A 67 5.40 45.40 23.15
N ILE A 68 5.55 44.36 22.35
CA ILE A 68 4.61 43.20 22.35
C ILE A 68 4.56 42.55 23.73
N MET A 69 5.70 42.43 24.40
CA MET A 69 5.77 41.78 25.71
C MET A 69 5.19 42.57 26.84
N ARG A 70 5.23 43.91 26.78
CA ARG A 70 4.89 44.80 27.89
C ARG A 70 3.56 45.53 27.71
N ASP A 71 3.33 46.05 26.50
CA ASP A 71 2.28 47.04 26.26
C ASP A 71 1.06 46.45 25.55
N VAL A 72 1.27 45.41 24.71
CA VAL A 72 0.18 44.76 23.99
C VAL A 72 -0.61 43.84 24.94
N ASN A 73 -1.92 43.97 24.95
CA ASN A 73 -2.78 43.14 25.80
C ASN A 73 -2.61 41.65 25.45
N ALA A 74 -2.24 40.85 26.47
CA ALA A 74 -1.91 39.43 26.30
C ALA A 74 -0.74 39.11 25.33
N GLY A 75 0.05 40.12 24.93
CA GLY A 75 1.15 39.94 23.98
C GLY A 75 2.24 38.97 24.48
N TRP A 76 2.53 39.00 25.79
CA TRP A 76 3.44 38.06 26.43
C TRP A 76 2.98 36.59 26.30
N ILE A 77 1.67 36.34 26.46
CA ILE A 77 1.11 34.98 26.25
C ILE A 77 1.31 34.55 24.83
N LEU A 78 0.99 35.38 23.85
CA LEU A 78 1.15 35.08 22.42
C LEU A 78 2.60 34.73 22.09
N ARG A 79 3.57 35.54 22.55
CA ARG A 79 4.98 35.30 22.29
C ARG A 79 5.50 34.03 22.94
N TYR A 80 5.21 33.82 24.25
CA TYR A 80 5.66 32.60 24.93
C TYR A 80 5.00 31.36 24.37
N THR A 81 3.71 31.41 24.03
CA THR A 81 3.04 30.28 23.35
C THR A 81 3.71 29.98 22.03
N HIS A 82 3.99 31.00 21.20
CA HIS A 82 4.66 30.83 19.93
C HIS A 82 6.04 30.17 20.09
N ALA A 83 6.87 30.65 21.00
CA ALA A 83 8.22 30.14 21.24
C ALA A 83 8.21 28.68 21.79
N ASN A 84 7.34 28.42 22.78
CA ASN A 84 7.27 27.10 23.41
C ASN A 84 6.67 26.03 22.45
N VAL A 85 5.59 26.38 21.74
CA VAL A 85 4.98 25.48 20.77
C VAL A 85 5.95 25.18 19.63
N ALA A 86 6.81 26.11 19.21
CA ALA A 86 7.87 25.84 18.25
C ALA A 86 8.82 24.72 18.74
N SER A 87 9.20 24.75 20.03
CA SER A 87 10.04 23.70 20.62
C SER A 87 9.32 22.34 20.64
N PHE A 88 8.06 22.29 21.06
CA PHE A 88 7.25 21.07 21.03
C PHE A 88 7.03 20.55 19.61
N PHE A 89 6.87 21.45 18.65
CA PHE A 89 6.73 21.09 17.25
C PHE A 89 7.93 20.27 16.76
N PHE A 90 9.16 20.70 17.06
CA PHE A 90 10.36 19.94 16.71
C PHE A 90 10.46 18.59 17.44
N ILE A 91 10.12 18.54 18.72
CA ILE A 91 10.08 17.27 19.48
C ILE A 91 9.13 16.28 18.79
N PHE A 92 7.93 16.73 18.44
CA PHE A 92 6.95 15.86 17.77
C PHE A 92 7.38 15.48 16.35
N VAL A 93 8.06 16.36 15.61
CA VAL A 93 8.63 16.03 14.30
C VAL A 93 9.66 14.93 14.42
N TYR A 94 10.59 15.02 15.36
CA TYR A 94 11.59 13.98 15.56
C TYR A 94 10.95 12.65 15.96
N ALA A 95 9.96 12.65 16.82
CA ALA A 95 9.20 11.46 17.18
C ALA A 95 8.43 10.89 15.97
N HIS A 96 7.85 11.76 15.15
CA HIS A 96 7.15 11.38 13.93
C HIS A 96 8.09 10.72 12.89
N ILE A 97 9.29 11.27 12.70
CA ILE A 97 10.34 10.72 11.84
C ILE A 97 10.85 9.39 12.40
N ALA A 98 11.15 9.33 13.70
CA ALA A 98 11.61 8.12 14.37
C ALA A 98 10.59 6.97 14.23
N ARG A 99 9.29 7.27 14.38
CA ARG A 99 8.21 6.32 14.11
C ARG A 99 8.24 5.84 12.65
N GLY A 100 8.43 6.76 11.68
CA GLY A 100 8.52 6.44 10.25
C GLY A 100 9.71 5.52 9.92
N LEU A 101 10.86 5.75 10.54
CA LEU A 101 12.05 4.92 10.43
C LEU A 101 11.85 3.54 11.08
N TYR A 102 11.32 3.51 12.29
CA TYR A 102 11.08 2.27 13.03
C TYR A 102 10.14 1.31 12.27
N TYR A 103 9.04 1.84 11.72
CA TYR A 103 8.07 1.05 10.96
C TYR A 103 8.39 0.94 9.47
N SER A 104 9.57 1.39 9.04
CA SER A 104 10.00 1.35 7.63
C SER A 104 9.02 2.01 6.66
N SER A 105 8.38 3.10 7.09
CA SER A 105 7.37 3.83 6.29
C SER A 105 7.95 4.54 5.05
N TYR A 106 9.26 4.62 4.92
CA TYR A 106 9.99 5.18 3.78
C TYR A 106 10.11 4.22 2.58
N LYS A 107 9.67 2.95 2.74
CA LYS A 107 9.73 1.94 1.66
C LYS A 107 8.51 2.06 0.73
N SER A 108 8.64 1.48 -0.48
CA SER A 108 7.53 1.36 -1.41
C SER A 108 6.30 0.74 -0.72
N PRO A 109 5.09 1.24 -0.96
CA PRO A 109 4.68 2.26 -1.95
C PRO A 109 4.72 3.70 -1.44
N ARG A 110 5.28 3.98 -0.24
CA ARG A 110 5.21 5.28 0.45
C ARG A 110 6.42 6.19 0.24
N ILE A 111 7.28 5.89 -0.71
CA ILE A 111 8.51 6.65 -1.00
C ILE A 111 8.20 8.12 -1.26
N LEU A 112 7.18 8.41 -2.08
CA LEU A 112 6.79 9.78 -2.41
C LEU A 112 6.37 10.57 -1.17
N LEU A 113 5.56 9.98 -0.30
CA LEU A 113 5.13 10.62 0.95
C LEU A 113 6.31 10.90 1.88
N TRP A 114 7.26 9.98 1.97
CA TRP A 114 8.50 10.17 2.72
C TRP A 114 9.33 11.31 2.17
N THR A 115 9.54 11.36 0.85
CA THR A 115 10.30 12.43 0.18
C THR A 115 9.69 13.81 0.42
N ILE A 116 8.36 13.93 0.30
CA ILE A 116 7.64 15.17 0.62
C ILE A 116 7.85 15.56 2.09
N GLY A 117 7.79 14.59 3.02
CA GLY A 117 8.05 14.81 4.43
C GLY A 117 9.46 15.37 4.71
N VAL A 118 10.47 14.87 4.01
CA VAL A 118 11.86 15.39 4.12
C VAL A 118 11.97 16.82 3.59
N ILE A 119 11.32 17.13 2.46
CA ILE A 119 11.29 18.50 1.92
C ILE A 119 10.61 19.44 2.92
N ILE A 120 9.48 19.04 3.50
CA ILE A 120 8.78 19.83 4.54
C ILE A 120 9.69 20.05 5.74
N LEU A 121 10.45 19.05 6.19
CA LEU A 121 11.41 19.18 7.29
C LEU A 121 12.45 20.26 7.00
N ILE A 122 13.03 20.28 5.80
CA ILE A 122 14.03 21.28 5.40
C ILE A 122 13.42 22.68 5.41
N LEU A 123 12.25 22.85 4.81
CA LEU A 123 11.53 24.13 4.80
C LEU A 123 11.18 24.60 6.21
N MET A 124 10.73 23.70 7.05
CA MET A 124 10.39 24.00 8.45
C MET A 124 11.60 24.45 9.25
N MET A 125 12.76 23.82 9.08
CA MET A 125 14.02 24.27 9.72
C MET A 125 14.42 25.65 9.24
N ALA A 126 14.29 25.94 7.95
CA ALA A 126 14.56 27.26 7.40
C ALA A 126 13.61 28.33 7.98
N ILE A 127 12.32 28.05 8.06
CA ILE A 127 11.32 28.96 8.64
C ILE A 127 11.60 29.20 10.13
N ALA A 128 11.91 28.16 10.90
CA ALA A 128 12.23 28.28 12.31
C ALA A 128 13.50 29.11 12.56
N PHE A 129 14.53 28.91 11.72
CA PHE A 129 15.74 29.71 11.77
C PHE A 129 15.47 31.19 11.49
N LEU A 130 14.74 31.50 10.42
CA LEU A 130 14.33 32.87 10.08
C LEU A 130 13.50 33.47 11.23
N GLY A 131 12.56 32.75 11.79
CA GLY A 131 11.76 33.20 12.94
C GLY A 131 12.60 33.50 14.18
N TYR A 132 13.63 32.68 14.43
CA TYR A 132 14.55 32.90 15.55
C TYR A 132 15.43 34.17 15.39
N VAL A 133 15.71 34.56 14.16
CA VAL A 133 16.49 35.78 13.85
C VAL A 133 15.66 37.03 13.99
N LEU A 134 14.34 37.00 13.82
CA LEU A 134 13.46 38.20 13.83
C LEU A 134 13.58 39.12 15.07
N PRO A 135 13.72 38.61 16.33
CA PRO A 135 13.86 39.47 17.49
C PRO A 135 15.10 40.37 17.51
N TYR A 136 16.07 40.09 16.65
CA TYR A 136 17.31 40.86 16.51
C TYR A 136 18.10 41.09 17.81
N GLY A 137 18.03 40.11 18.71
CA GLY A 137 18.85 40.07 19.93
C GLY A 137 20.27 39.55 19.66
N GLN A 138 21.13 39.48 20.69
CA GLN A 138 22.52 38.99 20.55
C GLN A 138 22.60 37.62 19.90
N MET A 139 21.77 36.67 20.32
CA MET A 139 21.74 35.31 19.73
C MET A 139 21.28 35.30 18.25
N SER A 140 20.38 36.17 17.88
CA SER A 140 19.90 36.35 16.51
C SER A 140 21.00 36.88 15.59
N LEU A 141 21.76 37.86 16.07
CA LEU A 141 22.90 38.46 15.37
C LEU A 141 24.00 37.40 15.12
N TRP A 142 24.38 36.66 16.14
CA TRP A 142 25.38 35.59 16.01
C TRP A 142 24.89 34.46 15.14
N GLY A 143 23.63 34.06 15.21
CA GLY A 143 23.02 33.08 14.34
C GLY A 143 23.04 33.48 12.86
N PHE A 144 22.85 34.78 12.57
CA PHE A 144 22.93 35.32 11.21
C PHE A 144 24.40 35.41 10.70
N LEU A 145 25.35 35.75 11.58
CA LEU A 145 26.77 35.88 11.22
C LEU A 145 27.51 34.55 11.07
N THR A 146 27.05 33.48 11.73
CA THR A 146 27.65 32.14 11.66
C THR A 146 27.13 31.33 10.48
N LYS A 147 27.43 31.73 9.28
CA LYS A 147 27.18 30.99 8.02
C LYS A 147 27.52 29.49 8.04
N PRO A 148 28.52 28.96 8.79
CA PRO A 148 28.89 27.55 8.77
C PRO A 148 27.79 26.60 9.34
N GLN A 149 26.96 27.02 10.28
CA GLN A 149 25.96 26.18 10.90
C GLN A 149 24.80 25.83 9.94
N MET A 150 24.43 26.73 9.05
CA MET A 150 23.43 26.44 8.01
C MET A 150 23.95 25.38 7.01
N TYR A 151 25.25 25.43 6.68
CA TYR A 151 25.87 24.42 5.82
C TYR A 151 25.88 23.02 6.44
N ASN A 152 26.18 22.91 7.72
CA ASN A 152 26.18 21.64 8.44
C ASN A 152 24.75 21.07 8.56
N LEU A 153 23.75 21.91 8.81
CA LEU A 153 22.35 21.50 8.86
C LEU A 153 21.86 21.02 7.48
N TYR A 154 22.26 21.74 6.41
CA TYR A 154 21.98 21.35 5.02
C TYR A 154 22.65 20.02 4.66
N LEU A 155 23.92 19.82 5.06
CA LEU A 155 24.66 18.57 4.85
C LEU A 155 24.06 17.40 5.64
N ILE A 156 23.60 17.61 6.87
CA ILE A 156 22.91 16.58 7.66
C ILE A 156 21.57 16.19 6.98
N CYS A 157 20.81 17.16 6.49
CA CYS A 157 19.57 16.87 5.76
C CYS A 157 19.81 16.20 4.41
N LEU A 158 20.84 16.64 3.68
CA LEU A 158 21.25 16.02 2.42
C LEU A 158 21.79 14.61 2.66
N SER A 159 22.55 14.39 3.73
CA SER A 159 23.03 13.05 4.11
C SER A 159 21.89 12.13 4.53
N LEU A 160 20.89 12.61 5.29
CA LEU A 160 19.67 11.87 5.59
C LEU A 160 18.87 11.53 4.32
N LEU A 161 18.87 12.41 3.32
CA LEU A 161 18.20 12.23 2.05
C LEU A 161 18.94 11.25 1.13
N LEU A 162 20.28 11.25 1.16
CA LEU A 162 21.14 10.40 0.31
C LEU A 162 21.49 9.06 0.98
N ILE A 163 21.63 9.03 2.30
CA ILE A 163 22.00 7.79 3.04
C ILE A 163 20.83 6.82 3.11
N THR A 164 19.57 7.29 3.17
CA THR A 164 18.41 6.42 3.27
C THR A 164 18.22 5.49 2.06
N PRO A 165 18.37 5.91 0.78
CA PRO A 165 18.29 4.96 -0.33
C PRO A 165 19.54 4.11 -0.53
N ILE A 166 20.74 4.58 -0.19
CA ILE A 166 22.02 3.89 -0.49
C ILE A 166 22.36 2.85 0.60
N TYR A 167 22.17 3.19 1.88
CA TYR A 167 22.50 2.28 2.99
C TYR A 167 21.50 1.11 3.13
N LEU A 168 20.25 1.29 2.65
CA LEU A 168 19.21 0.29 2.75
C LEU A 168 19.24 -0.77 1.66
N ASN A 169 19.97 -0.56 0.59
CA ASN A 169 20.13 -1.58 -0.45
C ASN A 169 21.12 -2.69 -0.04
N ASN A 170 21.97 -2.48 0.97
CA ASN A 170 23.08 -3.41 1.25
C ASN A 170 23.05 -4.18 2.57
N GLN A 171 22.25 -3.81 3.59
CA GLN A 171 22.33 -4.52 4.87
C GLN A 171 21.05 -4.47 5.71
N LEU A 172 19.95 -5.03 5.27
CA LEU A 172 18.99 -5.57 6.21
C LEU A 172 18.60 -6.99 5.77
N LYS A 173 19.29 -7.98 6.29
CA LYS A 173 18.64 -9.26 6.60
C LYS A 173 17.49 -8.92 7.53
N VAL A 174 16.34 -8.56 6.95
CA VAL A 174 15.10 -8.38 7.67
C VAL A 174 14.88 -9.67 8.44
N SER A 175 15.02 -9.62 9.75
CA SER A 175 14.68 -10.72 10.62
C SER A 175 13.29 -11.21 10.20
N ARG A 176 13.14 -12.50 9.93
CA ARG A 176 11.87 -13.08 9.48
C ARG A 176 10.80 -12.76 10.51
N LEU A 177 9.97 -11.75 10.23
CA LEU A 177 8.81 -11.45 11.05
C LEU A 177 7.95 -12.71 11.16
N LYS A 178 7.60 -13.12 12.38
CA LYS A 178 6.67 -14.23 12.59
C LYS A 178 5.32 -13.88 11.95
N GLY A 179 4.61 -14.87 11.38
CA GLY A 179 3.35 -14.66 10.67
C GLY A 179 2.29 -13.90 11.47
N ILE A 180 2.29 -14.06 12.79
CA ILE A 180 1.39 -13.39 13.73
C ILE A 180 1.53 -11.84 13.72
N TYR A 181 2.70 -11.31 13.37
CA TYR A 181 2.96 -9.87 13.31
C TYR A 181 2.77 -9.29 11.91
N ARG A 182 2.39 -10.12 10.93
CA ARG A 182 2.08 -9.67 9.57
C ARG A 182 0.58 -9.49 9.44
N ILE A 183 0.14 -8.25 9.59
CA ILE A 183 -1.26 -7.85 9.60
C ILE A 183 -1.50 -6.91 8.41
N GLY A 184 -2.70 -7.06 7.74
CA GLY A 184 -3.13 -6.15 6.66
C GLY A 184 -3.52 -4.75 7.20
N PRO A 185 -3.97 -3.83 6.32
CA PRO A 185 -4.78 -4.10 5.13
C PRO A 185 -3.98 -4.55 3.91
N HIS A 186 -4.59 -5.44 3.12
CA HIS A 186 -3.99 -5.92 1.89
C HIS A 186 -4.40 -5.05 0.70
N ASN A 187 -3.51 -4.94 -0.29
CA ASN A 187 -3.82 -4.31 -1.56
C ASN A 187 -4.94 -5.09 -2.26
N LYS A 188 -5.93 -4.38 -2.81
CA LYS A 188 -7.07 -4.98 -3.52
C LYS A 188 -6.63 -5.82 -4.73
N ASP A 189 -5.59 -5.39 -5.43
CA ASP A 189 -5.04 -6.12 -6.57
C ASP A 189 -4.44 -7.46 -6.14
N ILE A 190 -3.71 -7.48 -5.02
CA ILE A 190 -3.17 -8.72 -4.46
C ILE A 190 -4.30 -9.69 -4.07
N ILE A 191 -5.37 -9.20 -3.47
CA ILE A 191 -6.55 -10.02 -3.16
C ILE A 191 -7.15 -10.55 -4.46
N SER A 192 -7.35 -9.71 -5.47
CA SER A 192 -7.89 -10.10 -6.79
C SER A 192 -7.02 -11.16 -7.47
N ILE A 193 -5.69 -11.02 -7.43
CA ILE A 193 -4.76 -12.00 -7.99
C ILE A 193 -4.86 -13.32 -7.22
N ILE A 194 -4.92 -13.31 -5.90
CA ILE A 194 -5.07 -14.52 -5.08
C ILE A 194 -6.38 -15.24 -5.44
N PHE A 195 -7.50 -14.50 -5.52
CA PHE A 195 -8.80 -15.11 -5.87
C PHE A 195 -8.80 -15.67 -7.28
N GLY A 196 -8.25 -14.95 -8.27
CA GLY A 196 -8.12 -15.43 -9.65
C GLY A 196 -7.25 -16.69 -9.76
N SER A 197 -6.10 -16.72 -9.07
CA SER A 197 -5.19 -17.87 -9.06
C SER A 197 -5.74 -19.07 -8.27
N LEU A 198 -6.54 -18.84 -7.23
CA LEU A 198 -7.21 -19.91 -6.49
C LEU A 198 -8.27 -20.63 -7.33
N LEU A 199 -8.75 -20.04 -8.41
CA LEU A 199 -9.62 -20.73 -9.37
C LEU A 199 -8.89 -21.86 -10.13
N ARG A 200 -7.55 -21.95 -9.99
CA ARG A 200 -6.75 -23.06 -10.57
C ARG A 200 -5.54 -23.49 -9.72
N ASP A 201 -4.37 -23.01 -10.07
CA ASP A 201 -3.07 -23.59 -9.69
C ASP A 201 -2.56 -23.15 -8.33
N ALA A 202 -3.06 -22.01 -7.80
CA ALA A 202 -2.68 -21.58 -6.47
C ALA A 202 -3.31 -22.44 -5.38
N GLN A 203 -2.53 -22.68 -4.33
CA GLN A 203 -2.95 -23.43 -3.16
C GLN A 203 -2.74 -22.61 -1.90
N GLY A 204 -3.74 -22.57 -1.04
CA GLY A 204 -3.66 -22.03 0.32
C GLY A 204 -3.18 -23.11 1.29
N GLU A 205 -2.21 -22.78 2.11
CA GLU A 205 -1.77 -23.63 3.23
C GLU A 205 -1.95 -22.85 4.52
N ASN A 206 -2.85 -23.34 5.38
CA ASN A 206 -2.98 -22.86 6.74
C ASN A 206 -2.10 -23.74 7.65
N LYS A 207 -1.13 -23.13 8.34
CA LYS A 207 -0.32 -23.83 9.32
C LYS A 207 -1.10 -24.00 10.61
N PHE A 208 -1.01 -25.19 11.19
CA PHE A 208 -1.67 -25.59 12.44
C PHE A 208 -1.72 -24.47 13.48
N LEU A 209 -2.86 -24.33 14.16
CA LEU A 209 -3.10 -23.43 15.30
C LEU A 209 -3.15 -21.92 15.01
N GLY A 210 -3.73 -21.50 13.89
CA GLY A 210 -4.03 -20.06 13.69
C GLY A 210 -2.83 -19.16 13.43
N VAL A 211 -1.65 -19.74 13.14
CA VAL A 211 -0.41 -18.99 12.91
C VAL A 211 -0.42 -18.21 11.58
N GLY A 212 -1.42 -18.44 10.73
CA GLY A 212 -1.64 -17.72 9.50
C GLY A 212 -1.57 -18.58 8.24
N THR A 213 -2.05 -18.03 7.15
CA THR A 213 -2.14 -18.65 5.83
C THR A 213 -1.08 -18.12 4.89
N LYS A 214 -0.52 -18.97 4.06
CA LYS A 214 0.30 -18.62 2.90
C LYS A 214 -0.32 -19.17 1.63
N PHE A 215 -0.13 -18.48 0.51
CA PHE A 215 -0.53 -18.93 -0.81
C PHE A 215 0.70 -19.32 -1.62
N SER A 216 0.63 -20.46 -2.27
CA SER A 216 1.69 -20.99 -3.14
C SER A 216 1.24 -20.97 -4.58
N PHE A 217 2.05 -20.40 -5.46
CA PHE A 217 1.85 -20.28 -6.89
C PHE A 217 2.82 -21.20 -7.60
N TYR A 218 2.33 -21.91 -8.60
CA TYR A 218 3.05 -22.95 -9.28
C TYR A 218 2.74 -22.91 -10.77
N GLN A 219 3.78 -23.00 -11.63
CA GLN A 219 3.62 -23.08 -13.08
C GLN A 219 4.65 -24.02 -13.70
N GLU A 220 4.30 -24.62 -14.83
CA GLU A 220 5.25 -25.36 -15.67
C GLU A 220 6.20 -24.38 -16.39
N ALA A 221 7.37 -24.88 -16.82
CA ALA A 221 8.40 -24.05 -17.45
C ALA A 221 7.94 -23.35 -18.74
N SER A 222 6.92 -23.87 -19.41
CA SER A 222 6.30 -23.23 -20.58
C SER A 222 5.60 -21.91 -20.26
N HIS A 223 5.24 -21.68 -18.99
CA HIS A 223 4.55 -20.49 -18.52
C HIS A 223 5.34 -19.77 -17.42
N VAL A 224 6.66 -19.92 -17.40
CA VAL A 224 7.54 -19.31 -16.39
C VAL A 224 7.46 -17.79 -16.41
N GLU A 225 7.37 -17.16 -17.57
CA GLU A 225 7.27 -15.69 -17.71
C GLU A 225 6.06 -15.13 -16.98
N TYR A 226 4.92 -15.80 -17.07
CA TYR A 226 3.74 -15.46 -16.32
C TYR A 226 3.95 -15.60 -14.79
N LEU A 227 4.62 -16.66 -14.34
CA LEU A 227 4.94 -16.81 -12.92
C LEU A 227 5.92 -15.73 -12.43
N MET A 228 6.89 -15.34 -13.27
CA MET A 228 7.83 -14.26 -12.96
C MET A 228 7.11 -12.91 -12.88
N PHE A 229 6.15 -12.65 -13.76
CA PHE A 229 5.28 -11.48 -13.68
C PHE A 229 4.52 -11.43 -12.35
N LEU A 230 3.86 -12.53 -11.96
CA LEU A 230 3.18 -12.61 -10.65
C LEU A 230 4.18 -12.40 -9.50
N HIS A 231 5.32 -13.07 -9.53
CA HIS A 231 6.35 -12.93 -8.50
C HIS A 231 6.82 -11.48 -8.36
N LYS A 232 7.03 -10.77 -9.49
CA LYS A 232 7.41 -9.36 -9.50
C LYS A 232 6.39 -8.50 -8.76
N LEU A 233 5.09 -8.63 -9.08
CA LEU A 233 4.00 -7.91 -8.42
C LEU A 233 3.97 -8.17 -6.90
N PHE A 234 4.09 -9.43 -6.49
CA PHE A 234 4.09 -9.80 -5.07
C PHE A 234 5.37 -9.35 -4.33
N SER A 235 6.53 -9.37 -4.99
CA SER A 235 7.81 -8.96 -4.38
C SER A 235 7.95 -7.46 -4.24
N GLU A 236 7.51 -6.68 -5.23
CA GLU A 236 7.50 -5.21 -5.17
C GLU A 236 6.61 -4.68 -4.04
N LEU A 237 5.50 -5.35 -3.77
CA LEU A 237 4.59 -5.02 -2.68
C LEU A 237 4.98 -5.70 -1.34
N GLY A 238 6.09 -6.44 -1.29
CA GLY A 238 6.62 -7.04 -0.07
C GLY A 238 5.88 -8.29 0.43
N TYR A 239 5.06 -8.92 -0.40
CA TYR A 239 4.27 -10.10 -0.03
C TYR A 239 5.03 -11.43 -0.13
N CYS A 240 6.13 -11.47 -0.83
CA CYS A 240 6.96 -12.69 -0.98
C CYS A 240 8.47 -12.38 -0.89
N ASN A 241 9.28 -13.42 -0.98
CA ASN A 241 10.73 -13.25 -1.04
C ASN A 241 11.14 -12.59 -2.37
N PRO A 242 11.94 -11.52 -2.39
CA PRO A 242 12.37 -10.87 -3.63
C PRO A 242 13.31 -11.72 -4.49
N LYS A 243 13.85 -12.81 -3.95
CA LYS A 243 14.70 -13.74 -4.73
C LYS A 243 13.87 -14.43 -5.81
N LEU A 244 14.33 -14.36 -7.05
CA LEU A 244 13.65 -14.95 -8.19
C LEU A 244 13.40 -16.47 -8.00
N PRO A 245 12.23 -16.96 -8.40
CA PRO A 245 11.92 -18.38 -8.37
C PRO A 245 12.88 -19.18 -9.24
N ILE A 246 13.36 -20.31 -8.72
CA ILE A 246 14.26 -21.21 -9.44
C ILE A 246 13.43 -22.30 -10.11
N ILE A 247 13.76 -22.61 -11.37
CA ILE A 247 13.17 -23.73 -12.08
C ILE A 247 13.75 -25.02 -11.52
N THR A 248 12.88 -25.89 -11.00
CA THR A 248 13.25 -27.18 -10.43
C THR A 248 12.69 -28.31 -11.29
N THR A 249 13.43 -29.40 -11.37
CA THR A 249 12.99 -30.63 -12.07
C THR A 249 12.20 -31.51 -11.11
N ARG A 250 11.04 -31.99 -11.52
CA ARG A 250 10.22 -32.95 -10.77
C ARG A 250 9.89 -34.16 -11.63
N LEU A 251 9.91 -35.33 -11.00
CA LEU A 251 9.37 -36.54 -11.63
C LEU A 251 7.84 -36.49 -11.58
N GLY A 252 7.21 -36.51 -12.74
CA GLY A 252 5.76 -36.62 -12.88
C GLY A 252 5.29 -38.07 -12.93
N SER A 253 3.99 -38.28 -13.00
CA SER A 253 3.40 -39.61 -13.22
C SER A 253 3.96 -40.26 -14.48
N LYS A 254 4.22 -41.56 -14.46
CA LYS A 254 4.80 -42.35 -15.55
C LYS A 254 6.25 -41.97 -15.92
N GLY A 255 7.07 -41.49 -14.95
CA GLY A 255 8.49 -41.18 -15.19
C GLY A 255 8.75 -39.93 -16.04
N LYS A 256 7.74 -39.14 -16.39
CA LYS A 256 7.89 -37.94 -17.21
C LYS A 256 8.55 -36.82 -16.39
N ILE A 257 9.68 -36.34 -16.83
CA ILE A 257 10.38 -35.20 -16.21
C ILE A 257 9.62 -33.90 -16.52
N ARG A 258 9.24 -33.16 -15.48
CA ARG A 258 8.62 -31.85 -15.62
C ARG A 258 9.51 -30.77 -14.99
N LYS A 259 9.73 -29.69 -15.71
CA LYS A 259 10.40 -28.49 -15.20
C LYS A 259 9.34 -27.53 -14.68
N VAL A 260 9.49 -27.11 -13.43
CA VAL A 260 8.48 -26.31 -12.73
C VAL A 260 9.14 -25.20 -11.93
N ALA A 261 8.46 -24.07 -11.85
CA ALA A 261 8.82 -22.97 -10.98
C ALA A 261 7.71 -22.71 -9.96
N ARG A 262 8.06 -22.27 -8.78
CA ARG A 262 7.09 -21.90 -7.73
C ARG A 262 7.62 -20.78 -6.85
N PHE A 263 6.70 -19.98 -6.34
CA PHE A 263 6.94 -19.08 -5.21
C PHE A 263 5.77 -19.14 -4.24
N SER A 264 5.95 -18.58 -3.05
CA SER A 264 4.89 -18.53 -2.05
C SER A 264 4.89 -17.16 -1.37
N THR A 265 3.73 -16.69 -1.00
CA THR A 265 3.64 -15.51 -0.14
C THR A 265 4.27 -15.79 1.22
N TRP A 266 4.61 -14.76 1.94
CA TRP A 266 4.83 -14.89 3.37
C TRP A 266 3.53 -15.37 4.04
N THR A 267 3.66 -15.93 5.24
CA THR A 267 2.51 -16.32 6.05
C THR A 267 1.91 -15.08 6.72
N TYR A 268 0.60 -14.85 6.53
CA TYR A 268 -0.17 -13.76 7.12
C TYR A 268 -1.35 -14.31 7.90
N THR A 269 -1.58 -13.83 9.12
CA THR A 269 -2.81 -14.14 9.88
C THR A 269 -4.03 -13.51 9.22
N SER A 270 -3.85 -12.35 8.63
CA SER A 270 -4.89 -11.62 7.88
C SER A 270 -5.29 -12.26 6.54
N PHE A 271 -4.69 -13.38 6.15
CA PHE A 271 -5.12 -14.22 5.03
C PHE A 271 -6.00 -15.40 5.47
N ASN A 272 -6.17 -15.63 6.77
CA ASN A 272 -6.94 -16.78 7.25
C ASN A 272 -8.37 -16.77 6.71
N TRP A 273 -9.03 -15.62 6.70
CA TRP A 273 -10.39 -15.49 6.16
C TRP A 273 -10.52 -15.92 4.69
N ILE A 274 -9.45 -15.73 3.86
CA ILE A 274 -9.47 -16.21 2.47
C ILE A 274 -9.40 -17.74 2.47
N TYR A 275 -8.54 -18.31 3.32
CA TYR A 275 -8.44 -19.76 3.44
C TYR A 275 -9.78 -20.37 3.89
N ASP A 276 -10.40 -19.82 4.91
CA ASP A 276 -11.67 -20.30 5.48
C ASP A 276 -12.83 -20.17 4.47
N LEU A 277 -12.76 -19.22 3.55
CA LEU A 277 -13.73 -19.09 2.45
C LEU A 277 -13.55 -20.13 1.35
N TRP A 278 -12.30 -20.56 1.08
CA TRP A 278 -11.96 -21.43 -0.04
C TRP A 278 -11.80 -22.89 0.31
N TYR A 279 -11.65 -23.22 1.59
CA TYR A 279 -11.37 -24.59 2.03
C TYR A 279 -12.30 -25.00 3.15
N ASP A 280 -13.04 -26.10 2.91
CA ASP A 280 -13.78 -26.83 3.93
C ASP A 280 -13.12 -28.20 4.10
N ASN A 281 -12.72 -28.56 5.33
CA ASN A 281 -12.02 -29.82 5.63
C ASN A 281 -10.84 -30.10 4.70
N LYS A 282 -10.06 -29.07 4.34
CA LYS A 282 -8.95 -29.08 3.39
C LYS A 282 -9.36 -29.38 1.93
N ILE A 283 -10.62 -29.47 1.63
CA ILE A 283 -11.16 -29.59 0.27
C ILE A 283 -11.43 -28.18 -0.24
N LYS A 284 -10.90 -27.89 -1.43
CA LYS A 284 -11.07 -26.59 -2.07
C LYS A 284 -12.43 -26.49 -2.74
N HIS A 285 -13.16 -25.41 -2.49
CA HIS A 285 -14.46 -25.11 -3.12
C HIS A 285 -14.55 -23.64 -3.52
N VAL A 286 -15.51 -23.28 -4.33
CA VAL A 286 -15.75 -21.88 -4.72
C VAL A 286 -16.60 -21.17 -3.64
N PRO A 287 -16.17 -20.01 -3.13
CA PRO A 287 -16.96 -19.25 -2.16
C PRO A 287 -18.32 -18.83 -2.72
N LYS A 288 -19.37 -18.89 -1.91
CA LYS A 288 -20.74 -18.48 -2.30
C LYS A 288 -20.85 -17.03 -2.75
N ASN A 289 -19.96 -16.17 -2.24
CA ASN A 289 -19.88 -14.74 -2.53
C ASN A 289 -18.73 -14.38 -3.49
N ILE A 290 -18.37 -15.31 -4.39
CA ILE A 290 -17.29 -15.13 -5.37
C ILE A 290 -17.53 -13.93 -6.28
N ASP A 291 -18.77 -13.56 -6.54
CA ASP A 291 -19.17 -12.38 -7.30
C ASP A 291 -18.52 -11.09 -6.80
N LYS A 292 -18.37 -10.93 -5.48
CA LYS A 292 -17.75 -9.75 -4.86
C LYS A 292 -16.26 -9.65 -5.11
N TYR A 293 -15.57 -10.76 -5.37
CA TYR A 293 -14.12 -10.85 -5.51
C TYR A 293 -13.65 -11.14 -6.94
N LEU A 294 -14.56 -11.54 -7.82
CA LEU A 294 -14.27 -11.74 -9.23
C LEU A 294 -14.21 -10.37 -9.95
N THR A 295 -13.08 -9.69 -9.78
CA THR A 295 -12.79 -8.42 -10.46
C THR A 295 -12.28 -8.66 -11.88
N PRO A 296 -12.21 -7.63 -12.77
CA PRO A 296 -11.58 -7.76 -14.08
C PRO A 296 -10.15 -8.31 -14.02
N LEU A 297 -9.36 -7.91 -13.03
CA LEU A 297 -8.03 -8.43 -12.79
C LEU A 297 -8.07 -9.91 -12.38
N ALA A 298 -8.95 -10.31 -11.46
CA ALA A 298 -9.11 -11.71 -11.06
C ALA A 298 -9.52 -12.60 -12.25
N LEU A 299 -10.40 -12.11 -13.11
CA LEU A 299 -10.81 -12.80 -14.33
C LEU A 299 -9.64 -12.94 -15.31
N ALA A 300 -8.85 -11.89 -15.51
CA ALA A 300 -7.65 -11.95 -16.36
C ALA A 300 -6.62 -12.97 -15.84
N ILE A 301 -6.37 -12.98 -14.53
CA ILE A 301 -5.50 -13.97 -13.88
C ILE A 301 -6.04 -15.39 -14.10
N TRP A 302 -7.34 -15.62 -13.89
CA TRP A 302 -7.97 -16.91 -14.12
C TRP A 302 -7.82 -17.37 -15.58
N ILE A 303 -7.99 -16.47 -16.56
CA ILE A 303 -7.79 -16.77 -17.98
C ILE A 303 -6.32 -17.10 -18.25
N MET A 304 -5.38 -16.32 -17.75
CA MET A 304 -3.95 -16.59 -17.93
C MET A 304 -3.52 -17.92 -17.33
N ASP A 305 -4.07 -18.28 -16.16
CA ASP A 305 -3.80 -19.59 -15.54
C ASP A 305 -4.45 -20.73 -16.33
N ASN A 306 -5.71 -20.61 -16.70
CA ASN A 306 -6.54 -21.76 -17.08
C ASN A 306 -7.33 -21.63 -18.38
N GLY A 307 -7.30 -20.47 -19.02
CA GLY A 307 -7.99 -20.24 -20.28
C GLY A 307 -7.33 -21.02 -21.42
N THR A 308 -8.16 -21.60 -22.28
CA THR A 308 -7.74 -22.25 -23.55
C THR A 308 -8.68 -21.81 -24.65
N LYS A 309 -8.14 -21.21 -25.70
CA LYS A 309 -8.92 -20.82 -26.86
C LYS A 309 -9.41 -22.08 -27.57
N VAL A 310 -10.68 -22.16 -27.85
CA VAL A 310 -11.30 -23.28 -28.59
C VAL A 310 -12.23 -22.67 -29.63
N ASN A 311 -11.91 -22.90 -30.89
CA ASN A 311 -12.60 -22.29 -32.01
C ASN A 311 -12.68 -20.76 -31.89
N LYS A 312 -13.87 -20.19 -31.85
CA LYS A 312 -14.15 -18.75 -31.70
C LYS A 312 -14.54 -18.35 -30.27
N GLY A 313 -14.44 -19.27 -29.30
CA GLY A 313 -14.76 -19.06 -27.89
C GLY A 313 -13.61 -19.36 -26.95
N LEU A 314 -13.82 -19.27 -25.66
CA LEU A 314 -12.83 -19.52 -24.62
C LEU A 314 -13.33 -20.60 -23.67
N LYS A 315 -12.48 -21.58 -23.40
CA LYS A 315 -12.72 -22.63 -22.43
C LYS A 315 -11.96 -22.34 -21.14
N LEU A 316 -12.66 -22.29 -20.01
CA LEU A 316 -12.08 -22.22 -18.67
C LEU A 316 -12.17 -23.61 -18.03
N ASN A 317 -11.02 -24.20 -17.73
CA ASN A 317 -10.98 -25.54 -17.16
C ASN A 317 -11.23 -25.49 -15.64
N THR A 318 -12.32 -26.07 -15.17
CA THR A 318 -12.74 -26.09 -13.76
C THR A 318 -12.82 -27.52 -13.22
N ASN A 319 -11.96 -28.41 -13.71
CA ASN A 319 -12.02 -29.86 -13.46
C ASN A 319 -11.93 -30.30 -12.00
N SER A 320 -11.44 -29.40 -11.11
CA SER A 320 -11.29 -29.67 -9.69
C SER A 320 -12.49 -29.22 -8.84
N PHE A 321 -13.49 -28.60 -9.46
CA PHE A 321 -14.66 -28.05 -8.79
C PHE A 321 -15.93 -28.87 -9.08
N SER A 322 -16.85 -28.88 -8.12
CA SER A 322 -18.15 -29.51 -8.27
C SER A 322 -19.04 -28.79 -9.28
N TYR A 323 -20.13 -29.42 -9.72
CA TYR A 323 -21.12 -28.76 -10.58
C TYR A 323 -21.70 -27.49 -9.93
N ASN A 324 -22.00 -27.53 -8.62
CA ASN A 324 -22.50 -26.39 -7.88
C ASN A 324 -21.49 -25.22 -7.83
N ASP A 325 -20.21 -25.51 -7.68
CA ASP A 325 -19.14 -24.52 -7.76
C ASP A 325 -19.07 -23.87 -9.14
N CYS A 326 -19.16 -24.69 -10.19
CA CYS A 326 -19.20 -24.19 -11.57
C CYS A 326 -20.44 -23.31 -11.82
N LEU A 327 -21.57 -23.61 -11.19
CA LEU A 327 -22.78 -22.79 -11.27
C LEU A 327 -22.61 -21.43 -10.61
N LEU A 328 -21.89 -21.36 -9.47
CA LEU A 328 -21.56 -20.09 -8.83
C LEU A 328 -20.67 -19.23 -9.72
N LEU A 329 -19.63 -19.83 -10.33
CA LEU A 329 -18.75 -19.13 -11.27
C LEU A 329 -19.48 -18.64 -12.52
N PHE A 330 -20.34 -19.47 -13.08
CA PHE A 330 -21.20 -19.10 -14.21
C PHE A 330 -22.09 -17.90 -13.89
N LYS A 331 -22.76 -17.92 -12.73
CA LYS A 331 -23.58 -16.79 -12.27
C LYS A 331 -22.75 -15.52 -12.07
N ALA A 332 -21.54 -15.64 -11.48
CA ALA A 332 -20.65 -14.50 -11.26
C ALA A 332 -20.17 -13.89 -12.60
N LEU A 333 -19.85 -14.70 -13.61
CA LEU A 333 -19.47 -14.20 -14.93
C LEU A 333 -20.63 -13.44 -15.60
N ASN A 334 -21.85 -13.94 -15.49
CA ASN A 334 -23.02 -13.26 -16.04
C ASN A 334 -23.35 -11.98 -15.28
N ASN A 335 -23.38 -12.01 -13.95
CA ASN A 335 -23.78 -10.87 -13.13
C ASN A 335 -22.78 -9.71 -13.18
N ASN A 336 -21.48 -10.01 -13.14
CA ASN A 336 -20.44 -8.97 -13.07
C ASN A 336 -20.07 -8.41 -14.44
N PHE A 337 -20.12 -9.26 -15.49
CA PHE A 337 -19.55 -8.91 -16.79
C PHE A 337 -20.52 -9.09 -17.96
N ASN A 338 -21.72 -9.57 -17.72
CA ASN A 338 -22.71 -9.91 -18.76
C ASN A 338 -22.17 -10.88 -19.83
N ILE A 339 -21.30 -11.80 -19.41
CA ILE A 339 -20.65 -12.78 -20.30
C ILE A 339 -21.56 -14.00 -20.43
N LYS A 340 -21.94 -14.32 -21.66
CA LYS A 340 -22.67 -15.55 -22.00
C LYS A 340 -21.71 -16.74 -22.01
N ALA A 341 -22.02 -17.75 -21.20
CA ALA A 341 -21.23 -18.96 -21.08
C ALA A 341 -22.13 -20.19 -20.97
N SER A 342 -21.56 -21.37 -20.95
CA SER A 342 -22.26 -22.63 -20.66
C SER A 342 -21.36 -23.57 -19.87
N ILE A 343 -21.96 -24.34 -18.97
CA ILE A 343 -21.25 -25.40 -18.24
C ILE A 343 -21.30 -26.66 -19.11
N GLN A 344 -20.16 -27.25 -19.37
CA GLN A 344 -20.02 -28.45 -20.20
C GLN A 344 -19.26 -29.56 -19.47
N SER A 345 -19.50 -30.83 -19.81
CA SER A 345 -18.71 -31.93 -19.29
C SER A 345 -17.28 -31.89 -19.84
N ALA A 346 -16.30 -32.16 -19.00
CA ALA A 346 -14.89 -32.23 -19.38
C ALA A 346 -14.50 -33.59 -19.96
N GLY A 347 -15.47 -34.47 -20.25
CA GLY A 347 -15.22 -35.82 -20.81
C GLY A 347 -14.84 -36.88 -19.77
N LYS A 348 -14.83 -36.54 -18.48
CA LYS A 348 -14.68 -37.48 -17.37
C LYS A 348 -15.85 -37.29 -16.39
N LYS A 349 -16.18 -38.37 -15.68
CA LYS A 349 -17.26 -38.35 -14.67
C LYS A 349 -16.96 -37.27 -13.62
N ASP A 350 -17.96 -36.49 -13.30
CA ASP A 350 -17.92 -35.41 -12.28
C ASP A 350 -16.86 -34.31 -12.53
N GLN A 351 -16.44 -34.12 -13.80
CA GLN A 351 -15.58 -33.01 -14.16
C GLN A 351 -16.26 -32.08 -15.15
N TYR A 352 -16.22 -30.79 -14.84
CA TYR A 352 -16.92 -29.74 -15.57
C TYR A 352 -15.96 -28.65 -16.02
N LEU A 353 -16.36 -27.93 -17.06
CA LEU A 353 -15.68 -26.76 -17.60
C LEU A 353 -16.69 -25.69 -17.96
N ILE A 354 -16.25 -24.45 -17.99
CA ILE A 354 -17.07 -23.31 -18.41
C ILE A 354 -16.60 -22.89 -19.80
N TYR A 355 -17.53 -22.87 -20.76
CA TYR A 355 -17.27 -22.42 -22.12
C TYR A 355 -17.91 -21.06 -22.35
N ILE A 356 -17.11 -20.05 -22.65
CA ILE A 356 -17.52 -18.69 -22.99
C ILE A 356 -17.83 -18.63 -24.49
N TRP A 357 -19.00 -18.14 -24.85
CA TRP A 357 -19.48 -18.12 -26.21
C TRP A 357 -18.78 -17.04 -27.05
N LYS A 358 -18.72 -17.28 -28.36
CA LYS A 358 -18.15 -16.35 -29.36
C LYS A 358 -18.70 -14.94 -29.24
N GLU A 359 -20.00 -14.82 -28.99
CA GLU A 359 -20.70 -13.53 -28.90
C GLU A 359 -20.15 -12.63 -27.79
N SER A 360 -19.70 -13.21 -26.68
CA SER A 360 -19.17 -12.48 -25.53
C SER A 360 -17.64 -12.31 -25.57
N MET A 361 -16.96 -12.82 -26.58
CA MET A 361 -15.49 -12.74 -26.64
C MET A 361 -14.98 -11.31 -26.81
N THR A 362 -15.68 -10.47 -27.56
CA THR A 362 -15.30 -9.05 -27.73
C THR A 362 -15.35 -8.29 -26.40
N ASP A 363 -16.44 -8.47 -25.67
CA ASP A 363 -16.63 -7.83 -24.36
C ASP A 363 -15.60 -8.36 -23.35
N LEU A 364 -15.38 -9.68 -23.34
CA LEU A 364 -14.34 -10.29 -22.51
C LEU A 364 -12.96 -9.71 -22.80
N ILE A 365 -12.58 -9.62 -24.08
CA ILE A 365 -11.28 -9.07 -24.50
C ILE A 365 -11.15 -7.62 -24.02
N ASN A 366 -12.16 -6.78 -24.18
CA ASN A 366 -12.15 -5.39 -23.72
C ASN A 366 -11.96 -5.28 -22.21
N ILE A 367 -12.59 -6.16 -21.43
CA ILE A 367 -12.51 -6.17 -19.96
C ILE A 367 -11.13 -6.59 -19.48
N VAL A 368 -10.54 -7.65 -20.08
CA VAL A 368 -9.32 -8.27 -19.54
C VAL A 368 -8.02 -7.81 -20.20
N SER A 369 -8.07 -7.20 -21.39
CA SER A 369 -6.89 -6.74 -22.14
C SER A 369 -5.90 -5.91 -21.35
N PRO A 370 -6.33 -4.96 -20.47
CA PRO A 370 -5.39 -4.16 -19.70
C PRO A 370 -4.53 -4.95 -18.71
N TYR A 371 -4.95 -6.18 -18.37
CA TYR A 371 -4.34 -7.02 -17.35
C TYR A 371 -3.62 -8.24 -17.92
N ILE A 372 -3.77 -8.53 -19.21
CA ILE A 372 -3.15 -9.69 -19.86
C ILE A 372 -1.74 -9.33 -20.33
N ILE A 373 -0.76 -10.13 -19.89
CA ILE A 373 0.63 -9.95 -20.34
C ILE A 373 0.79 -10.36 -21.82
N PRO A 374 1.74 -9.74 -22.55
CA PRO A 374 1.93 -10.01 -23.99
C PRO A 374 2.07 -11.50 -24.32
N GLU A 375 2.80 -12.24 -23.48
CA GLU A 375 3.10 -13.67 -23.65
C GLU A 375 1.86 -14.56 -23.52
N MET A 376 0.78 -14.06 -22.92
CA MET A 376 -0.48 -14.80 -22.72
C MET A 376 -1.62 -14.35 -23.64
N LYS A 377 -1.39 -13.36 -24.51
CA LYS A 377 -2.41 -12.85 -25.45
C LYS A 377 -2.94 -13.94 -26.41
N TYR A 378 -2.12 -14.94 -26.73
CA TYR A 378 -2.54 -16.06 -27.59
C TYR A 378 -3.74 -16.83 -27.06
N LYS A 379 -4.06 -16.71 -25.77
CA LYS A 379 -5.24 -17.33 -25.19
C LYS A 379 -6.55 -16.63 -25.56
N LEU A 380 -6.47 -15.38 -26.01
CA LEU A 380 -7.63 -14.55 -26.38
C LEU A 380 -7.80 -14.41 -27.89
N ILE A 381 -6.69 -14.35 -28.61
CA ILE A 381 -6.67 -14.02 -30.05
C ILE A 381 -6.65 -15.27 -30.93
#